data_34a9ad05f1bc869f0e2697f2d534f5c2
#
_entry.id   34a9ad05f1bc869f0e2697f2d534f5c2
#
_cell.length_a   1.000
_cell.length_b   1.000
_cell.length_c   1.000
_cell.angle_alpha   90.00
_cell.angle_beta   90.00
_cell.angle_gamma   90.00
#
_symmetry.space_group_name_H-M   'P 1'
#
loop_
_entity.id
_entity.type
_entity.pdbx_description
1 polymer ?
#
loop_
_entity_poly.entity_id
_entity_poly.type
_entity_poly.pdbx_seq_one_letter_code
_entity_poly.pdbx_strand_id
1 'polypeptide(L)'
;MDKTMRIGILTKNFSTLNHITRKVKNAEFNLVHLKKIPELDHEIDVIVSDEAIEKCLTPHVIPGNLEILELKIRCAYYQKNQLIVGIDPGGICGLVAAANNHLLFQREFDNINSMTNLIVSINDEIGIKYIKIGLGSPPVRNLIVNSLENYRDKLQFIDERRSGSGSHIEAAIRIASRTPQLNEPKRYRPKSGEIAWIQKESRRLSKGLFTIDKETANRILLGQITMEFAISEYTEKLIKNSQ
;
A
#
# COMPACT_ATOMS: atom_id res chain seq x y z
N MET A 1 -3.38 26.83 -9.73
CA MET A 1 -3.74 25.77 -10.71
C MET A 1 -2.52 24.89 -10.84
N ASP A 2 -2.60 23.66 -10.35
CA ASP A 2 -1.50 22.72 -10.54
C ASP A 2 -1.36 22.44 -12.05
N LYS A 3 -0.15 22.55 -12.54
CA LYS A 3 0.17 22.33 -13.96
C LYS A 3 -0.11 20.85 -14.29
N THR A 4 -0.94 20.59 -15.30
CA THR A 4 -1.16 19.25 -15.84
C THR A 4 0.16 18.68 -16.35
N MET A 5 0.60 17.53 -15.83
CA MET A 5 1.84 16.88 -16.27
C MET A 5 1.68 16.29 -17.67
N ARG A 6 2.60 16.58 -18.57
CA ARG A 6 2.66 15.97 -19.91
C ARG A 6 3.56 14.74 -19.88
N ILE A 7 2.95 13.58 -20.07
CA ILE A 7 3.61 12.27 -20.02
C ILE A 7 3.79 11.73 -21.43
N GLY A 8 5.03 11.64 -21.88
CA GLY A 8 5.38 11.00 -23.14
C GLY A 8 5.41 9.47 -23.00
N ILE A 9 4.66 8.75 -23.82
CA ILE A 9 4.70 7.29 -23.85
C ILE A 9 5.48 6.84 -25.08
N LEU A 10 6.64 6.25 -24.87
CA LEU A 10 7.53 5.74 -25.90
C LEU A 10 7.50 4.20 -25.87
N THR A 11 6.59 3.60 -26.63
CA THR A 11 6.46 2.15 -26.77
C THR A 11 6.10 1.77 -28.19
N LYS A 12 6.63 0.66 -28.67
CA LYS A 12 6.21 0.00 -29.91
C LYS A 12 5.13 -1.05 -29.68
N ASN A 13 4.89 -1.39 -28.40
CA ASN A 13 3.91 -2.40 -28.02
C ASN A 13 2.55 -1.76 -27.75
N PHE A 14 1.58 -2.02 -28.65
CA PHE A 14 0.24 -1.48 -28.54
C PHE A 14 -0.51 -1.96 -27.27
N SER A 15 -0.24 -3.18 -26.82
CA SER A 15 -0.80 -3.71 -25.56
C SER A 15 -0.29 -2.91 -24.36
N THR A 16 1.02 -2.65 -24.30
CA THR A 16 1.64 -1.81 -23.25
C THR A 16 1.06 -0.41 -23.28
N LEU A 17 0.93 0.22 -24.47
CA LEU A 17 0.32 1.53 -24.60
C LEU A 17 -1.10 1.57 -23.99
N ASN A 18 -1.94 0.60 -24.35
CA ASN A 18 -3.30 0.51 -23.82
C ASN A 18 -3.33 0.31 -22.30
N HIS A 19 -2.47 -0.55 -21.76
CA HIS A 19 -2.39 -0.78 -20.32
C HIS A 19 -1.95 0.49 -19.58
N ILE A 20 -0.92 1.18 -20.04
CA ILE A 20 -0.46 2.45 -19.47
C ILE A 20 -1.58 3.49 -19.52
N THR A 21 -2.20 3.69 -20.70
CA THR A 21 -3.26 4.67 -20.87
C THR A 21 -4.46 4.43 -19.95
N ARG A 22 -4.82 3.16 -19.70
CA ARG A 22 -5.92 2.82 -18.79
C ARG A 22 -5.57 3.06 -17.32
N LYS A 23 -4.34 2.75 -16.91
CA LYS A 23 -3.89 2.87 -15.50
C LYS A 23 -3.55 4.30 -15.09
N VAL A 24 -3.06 5.10 -16.03
CA VAL A 24 -2.60 6.49 -15.78
C VAL A 24 -3.66 7.51 -16.25
N LYS A 25 -4.90 7.08 -16.46
CA LYS A 25 -5.99 7.97 -16.85
C LYS A 25 -6.46 8.80 -15.64
N ASN A 26 -5.73 9.88 -15.36
CA ASN A 26 -6.03 10.84 -14.30
C ASN A 26 -6.13 12.23 -14.93
N ALA A 27 -7.01 13.08 -14.43
CA ALA A 27 -7.19 14.47 -14.92
C ALA A 27 -5.91 15.34 -14.80
N GLU A 28 -4.95 14.93 -13.96
CA GLU A 28 -3.67 15.60 -13.77
C GLU A 28 -2.61 15.25 -14.84
N PHE A 29 -2.88 14.22 -15.68
CA PHE A 29 -1.94 13.74 -16.70
C PHE A 29 -2.48 13.96 -18.12
N ASN A 30 -1.62 14.56 -18.94
CA ASN A 30 -1.83 14.64 -20.38
C ASN A 30 -0.87 13.64 -21.07
N LEU A 31 -1.44 12.57 -21.63
CA LEU A 31 -0.68 11.49 -22.26
C LEU A 31 -0.43 11.76 -23.73
N VAL A 32 0.83 11.69 -24.16
CA VAL A 32 1.27 11.90 -25.53
C VAL A 32 2.04 10.67 -26.03
N HIS A 33 1.60 10.04 -27.11
CA HIS A 33 2.34 8.94 -27.73
C HIS A 33 3.52 9.49 -28.53
N LEU A 34 4.74 9.06 -28.17
CA LEU A 34 5.98 9.46 -28.83
C LEU A 34 6.42 8.40 -29.85
N LYS A 35 6.82 8.84 -31.04
CA LYS A 35 7.42 7.98 -32.05
C LYS A 35 8.94 7.83 -31.91
N LYS A 36 9.60 8.82 -31.29
CA LYS A 36 11.03 8.85 -31.02
C LYS A 36 11.30 9.66 -29.74
N ILE A 37 12.48 9.51 -29.18
CA ILE A 37 12.96 10.32 -28.05
C ILE A 37 13.05 11.78 -28.51
N PRO A 38 12.40 12.73 -27.82
CA PRO A 38 12.55 14.15 -28.15
C PRO A 38 13.97 14.61 -27.80
N GLU A 39 14.63 15.28 -28.73
CA GLU A 39 16.02 15.77 -28.53
C GLU A 39 16.10 16.87 -27.47
N LEU A 40 15.11 17.72 -27.36
CA LEU A 40 14.90 18.73 -26.31
C LEU A 40 13.41 19.14 -26.35
N ASP A 41 12.55 18.36 -25.76
CA ASP A 41 11.15 18.71 -25.70
C ASP A 41 10.82 19.22 -24.28
N HIS A 42 10.91 20.53 -24.08
CA HIS A 42 10.50 21.20 -22.84
C HIS A 42 8.99 21.02 -22.54
N GLU A 43 8.26 20.36 -23.43
CA GLU A 43 6.84 20.10 -23.28
C GLU A 43 6.54 18.76 -22.63
N ILE A 44 7.49 17.82 -22.56
CA ILE A 44 7.32 16.52 -21.89
C ILE A 44 7.97 16.56 -20.51
N ASP A 45 7.18 16.34 -19.48
CA ASP A 45 7.63 16.37 -18.09
C ASP A 45 8.24 15.02 -17.65
N VAL A 46 7.69 13.88 -18.11
CA VAL A 46 8.19 12.52 -17.83
C VAL A 46 7.98 11.63 -19.05
N ILE A 47 8.93 10.75 -19.35
CA ILE A 47 8.80 9.74 -20.39
C ILE A 47 8.56 8.38 -19.74
N VAL A 48 7.57 7.64 -20.22
CA VAL A 48 7.35 6.23 -19.91
C VAL A 48 7.75 5.40 -21.10
N SER A 49 8.72 4.50 -20.93
CA SER A 49 9.29 3.70 -22.04
C SER A 49 9.46 2.24 -21.64
N ASP A 50 9.40 1.31 -22.62
CA ASP A 50 9.60 -0.11 -22.39
C ASP A 50 11.03 -0.43 -21.94
N GLU A 51 12.01 0.38 -22.33
CA GLU A 51 13.43 0.18 -22.08
C GLU A 51 14.07 1.44 -21.49
N ALA A 52 15.22 1.25 -20.85
CA ALA A 52 16.02 2.37 -20.36
C ALA A 52 16.51 3.25 -21.52
N ILE A 53 16.37 4.56 -21.35
CA ILE A 53 16.80 5.53 -22.35
C ILE A 53 18.16 6.10 -21.93
N GLU A 54 19.20 5.78 -22.66
CA GLU A 54 20.52 6.39 -22.45
C GLU A 54 20.53 7.87 -22.84
N LYS A 55 21.21 8.68 -22.04
CA LYS A 55 21.42 10.13 -22.31
C LYS A 55 20.12 10.96 -22.45
N CYS A 56 19.02 10.54 -21.80
CA CYS A 56 17.80 11.33 -21.76
C CYS A 56 17.86 12.34 -20.62
N LEU A 57 17.63 13.62 -20.93
CA LEU A 57 17.56 14.70 -19.94
C LEU A 57 16.19 14.74 -19.24
N THR A 58 15.14 14.32 -19.94
CA THR A 58 13.79 14.22 -19.37
C THR A 58 13.72 13.02 -18.43
N PRO A 59 13.19 13.17 -17.21
CA PRO A 59 12.96 12.05 -16.31
C PRO A 59 12.22 10.91 -17.01
N HIS A 60 12.67 9.68 -16.87
CA HIS A 60 12.01 8.55 -17.52
C HIS A 60 11.71 7.42 -16.53
N VAL A 61 10.70 6.63 -16.85
CA VAL A 61 10.16 5.55 -16.04
C VAL A 61 9.96 4.31 -16.91
N ILE A 62 10.45 3.17 -16.43
CA ILE A 62 10.08 1.85 -16.96
C ILE A 62 8.82 1.40 -16.20
N PRO A 63 7.74 0.99 -16.87
CA PRO A 63 6.46 0.72 -16.22
C PRO A 63 6.56 -0.28 -15.05
N GLY A 64 7.17 -1.46 -15.25
CA GLY A 64 7.23 -2.49 -14.20
C GLY A 64 5.84 -2.87 -13.69
N ASN A 65 5.64 -2.78 -12.37
CA ASN A 65 4.33 -2.98 -11.77
C ASN A 65 3.40 -1.80 -12.07
N LEU A 66 2.36 -2.05 -12.87
CA LEU A 66 1.39 -1.04 -13.30
C LEU A 66 0.53 -0.47 -12.15
N GLU A 67 0.42 -1.17 -11.01
CA GLU A 67 -0.33 -0.68 -9.84
C GLU A 67 0.33 0.55 -9.20
N ILE A 68 1.65 0.70 -9.37
CA ILE A 68 2.43 1.82 -8.83
C ILE A 68 2.96 2.76 -9.93
N LEU A 69 2.55 2.58 -11.18
CA LEU A 69 3.08 3.36 -12.30
C LEU A 69 2.81 4.86 -12.12
N GLU A 70 1.63 5.25 -11.67
CA GLU A 70 1.31 6.65 -11.38
C GLU A 70 2.25 7.23 -10.32
N LEU A 71 2.51 6.48 -9.24
CA LEU A 71 3.46 6.87 -8.21
C LEU A 71 4.87 7.01 -8.78
N LYS A 72 5.32 6.08 -9.64
CA LYS A 72 6.65 6.17 -10.30
C LYS A 72 6.77 7.42 -11.16
N ILE A 73 5.74 7.77 -11.92
CA ILE A 73 5.69 8.99 -12.73
C ILE A 73 5.82 10.24 -11.84
N ARG A 74 5.05 10.31 -10.74
CA ARG A 74 5.15 11.44 -9.79
C ARG A 74 6.52 11.51 -9.12
N CYS A 75 7.09 10.36 -8.75
CA CYS A 75 8.45 10.29 -8.20
C CYS A 75 9.50 10.82 -9.19
N ALA A 76 9.41 10.44 -10.45
CA ALA A 76 10.30 10.93 -11.49
C ALA A 76 10.13 12.43 -11.71
N TYR A 77 8.91 12.93 -11.82
CA TYR A 77 8.60 14.35 -11.99
C TYR A 77 9.17 15.22 -10.85
N TYR A 78 8.93 14.80 -9.60
CA TYR A 78 9.41 15.51 -8.42
C TYR A 78 10.85 15.13 -8.03
N GLN A 79 11.52 14.27 -8.78
CA GLN A 79 12.88 13.76 -8.53
C GLN A 79 13.01 13.17 -7.12
N LYS A 80 12.07 12.30 -6.74
CA LYS A 80 12.02 11.64 -5.43
C LYS A 80 12.31 10.16 -5.57
N ASN A 81 13.23 9.66 -4.76
CA ASN A 81 13.68 8.26 -4.77
C ASN A 81 13.54 7.56 -3.41
N GLN A 82 13.06 8.26 -2.39
CA GLN A 82 12.80 7.70 -1.07
C GLN A 82 11.50 8.23 -0.50
N LEU A 83 10.60 7.33 -0.20
CA LEU A 83 9.26 7.63 0.24
C LEU A 83 9.09 7.42 1.75
N ILE A 84 8.18 8.19 2.35
CA ILE A 84 7.58 7.88 3.64
C ILE A 84 6.18 7.36 3.36
N VAL A 85 5.92 6.13 3.81
CA VAL A 85 4.59 5.53 3.74
C VAL A 85 3.90 5.74 5.08
N GLY A 86 2.66 6.22 5.07
CA GLY A 86 1.79 6.35 6.24
C GLY A 86 0.62 5.38 6.14
N ILE A 87 0.34 4.67 7.23
CA ILE A 87 -0.75 3.68 7.30
C ILE A 87 -1.64 3.97 8.51
N ASP A 88 -2.93 4.16 8.26
CA ASP A 88 -3.99 4.19 9.28
C ASP A 88 -4.62 2.79 9.40
N PRO A 89 -4.31 2.02 10.47
CA PRO A 89 -4.83 0.67 10.65
C PRO A 89 -6.30 0.70 11.08
N GLY A 90 -7.20 0.14 10.30
CA GLY A 90 -8.63 0.04 10.59
C GLY A 90 -9.31 -1.14 9.89
N GLY A 91 -10.64 -1.23 9.97
CA GLY A 91 -11.43 -2.17 9.15
C GLY A 91 -11.27 -1.86 7.66
N ILE A 92 -11.11 -0.58 7.32
CA ILE A 92 -10.55 -0.07 6.08
C ILE A 92 -9.25 0.61 6.46
N CYS A 93 -8.16 0.27 5.80
CA CYS A 93 -6.85 0.88 6.03
C CYS A 93 -6.62 2.03 5.06
N GLY A 94 -6.21 3.19 5.57
CA GLY A 94 -5.70 4.28 4.74
C GLY A 94 -4.21 4.09 4.48
N LEU A 95 -3.78 4.21 3.22
CA LEU A 95 -2.38 4.20 2.81
C LEU A 95 -2.05 5.47 2.05
N VAL A 96 -0.94 6.09 2.40
CA VAL A 96 -0.36 7.21 1.63
C VAL A 96 1.13 7.00 1.43
N ALA A 97 1.65 7.52 0.31
CA ALA A 97 3.08 7.67 0.09
C ALA A 97 3.40 9.14 -0.19
N ALA A 98 4.38 9.67 0.52
CA ALA A 98 4.79 11.06 0.46
C ALA A 98 6.31 11.20 0.44
N ALA A 99 6.80 12.28 -0.15
CA ALA A 99 8.21 12.67 -0.10
C ALA A 99 8.34 14.20 -0.03
N ASN A 100 9.14 14.72 0.91
CA ASN A 100 9.43 16.15 1.06
C ASN A 100 8.16 17.03 1.00
N ASN A 101 7.13 16.69 1.77
CA ASN A 101 5.83 17.36 1.85
C ASN A 101 4.94 17.24 0.58
N HIS A 102 5.33 16.47 -0.43
CA HIS A 102 4.46 16.15 -1.55
C HIS A 102 3.74 14.82 -1.27
N LEU A 103 2.41 14.84 -1.28
CA LEU A 103 1.59 13.62 -1.31
C LEU A 103 1.61 13.07 -2.73
N LEU A 104 2.18 11.90 -2.92
CA LEU A 104 2.41 11.31 -4.24
C LEU A 104 1.44 10.19 -4.56
N PHE A 105 0.90 9.52 -3.52
CA PHE A 105 -0.04 8.42 -3.66
C PHE A 105 -0.96 8.34 -2.45
N GLN A 106 -2.21 7.93 -2.67
CA GLN A 106 -3.19 7.65 -1.62
C GLN A 106 -4.19 6.59 -2.09
N ARG A 107 -4.53 5.65 -1.20
CA ARG A 107 -5.53 4.61 -1.46
C ARG A 107 -6.07 4.03 -0.16
N GLU A 108 -7.33 3.63 -0.16
CA GLU A 108 -7.95 2.84 0.90
C GLU A 108 -7.93 1.36 0.54
N PHE A 109 -7.79 0.50 1.54
CA PHE A 109 -7.72 -0.95 1.40
C PHE A 109 -8.62 -1.62 2.44
N ASP A 110 -9.44 -2.53 1.99
CA ASP A 110 -10.23 -3.48 2.81
C ASP A 110 -9.49 -4.81 3.03
N ASN A 111 -8.40 -5.03 2.29
CA ASN A 111 -7.57 -6.23 2.35
C ASN A 111 -6.11 -5.89 2.69
N ILE A 112 -5.63 -6.39 3.83
CA ILE A 112 -4.27 -6.14 4.33
C ILE A 112 -3.22 -6.72 3.37
N ASN A 113 -3.43 -7.92 2.83
CA ASN A 113 -2.46 -8.55 1.93
C ASN A 113 -2.28 -7.74 0.66
N SER A 114 -3.37 -7.22 0.07
CA SER A 114 -3.30 -6.34 -1.11
C SER A 114 -2.50 -5.08 -0.81
N MET A 115 -2.72 -4.47 0.36
CA MET A 115 -1.99 -3.28 0.80
C MET A 115 -0.50 -3.57 1.02
N THR A 116 -0.17 -4.65 1.73
CA THR A 116 1.24 -4.98 2.03
C THR A 116 2.00 -5.40 0.79
N ASN A 117 1.38 -6.12 -0.16
CA ASN A 117 1.97 -6.43 -1.45
C ASN A 117 2.28 -5.15 -2.26
N LEU A 118 1.40 -4.16 -2.22
CA LEU A 118 1.67 -2.87 -2.86
C LEU A 118 2.86 -2.15 -2.19
N ILE A 119 2.96 -2.18 -0.86
CA ILE A 119 4.09 -1.60 -0.13
C ILE A 119 5.40 -2.27 -0.52
N VAL A 120 5.42 -3.60 -0.65
CA VAL A 120 6.59 -4.36 -1.13
C VAL A 120 6.97 -3.89 -2.53
N SER A 121 6.03 -3.82 -3.47
CA SER A 121 6.29 -3.32 -4.82
C SER A 121 6.83 -1.88 -4.83
N ILE A 122 6.30 -1.00 -4.00
CA ILE A 122 6.80 0.38 -3.86
C ILE A 122 8.24 0.38 -3.34
N ASN A 123 8.53 -0.46 -2.34
CA ASN A 123 9.88 -0.54 -1.80
C ASN A 123 10.89 -1.04 -2.83
N ASP A 124 10.53 -2.06 -3.59
CA ASP A 124 11.44 -2.73 -4.54
C ASP A 124 11.71 -1.90 -5.80
N GLU A 125 10.71 -1.13 -6.27
CA GLU A 125 10.84 -0.37 -7.51
C GLU A 125 11.19 1.12 -7.32
N ILE A 126 10.93 1.71 -6.12
CA ILE A 126 11.16 3.13 -5.86
C ILE A 126 12.08 3.32 -4.65
N GLY A 127 11.82 2.57 -3.58
CA GLY A 127 12.47 2.70 -2.28
C GLY A 127 11.59 3.42 -1.25
N ILE A 128 11.53 2.81 -0.07
CA ILE A 128 10.84 3.37 1.11
C ILE A 128 11.90 3.63 2.19
N LYS A 129 11.90 4.86 2.71
CA LYS A 129 12.75 5.25 3.84
C LYS A 129 12.13 4.81 5.17
N TYR A 130 10.84 5.10 5.36
CA TYR A 130 10.10 4.75 6.57
C TYR A 130 8.67 4.32 6.23
N ILE A 131 8.19 3.32 6.97
CA ILE A 131 6.79 2.90 7.00
C ILE A 131 6.24 3.28 8.37
N LYS A 132 5.44 4.33 8.42
CA LYS A 132 4.85 4.85 9.64
C LYS A 132 3.45 4.27 9.82
N ILE A 133 3.23 3.61 10.95
CA ILE A 133 1.98 2.90 11.26
C ILE A 133 1.34 3.54 12.49
N GLY A 134 0.07 3.90 12.39
CA GLY A 134 -0.72 4.39 13.52
C GLY A 134 -0.88 3.35 14.63
N LEU A 135 -0.98 3.79 15.88
CA LEU A 135 -1.20 2.91 17.03
C LEU A 135 -2.66 2.49 17.22
N GLY A 136 -3.57 2.99 16.38
CA GLY A 136 -4.97 2.56 16.35
C GLY A 136 -5.12 1.09 16.00
N SER A 137 -6.31 0.53 16.22
CA SER A 137 -6.69 -0.84 15.86
C SER A 137 -5.59 -1.89 16.07
N PRO A 138 -5.20 -2.23 17.31
CA PRO A 138 -4.08 -3.13 17.58
C PRO A 138 -4.10 -4.47 16.81
N PRO A 139 -5.26 -5.14 16.60
CA PRO A 139 -5.29 -6.37 15.82
C PRO A 139 -4.84 -6.17 14.37
N VAL A 140 -5.39 -5.16 13.70
CA VAL A 140 -5.06 -4.84 12.29
C VAL A 140 -3.60 -4.40 12.17
N ARG A 141 -3.14 -3.51 13.06
CA ARG A 141 -1.74 -3.09 13.12
C ARG A 141 -0.79 -4.27 13.23
N ASN A 142 -1.07 -5.23 14.10
CA ASN A 142 -0.20 -6.39 14.29
C ASN A 142 -0.15 -7.28 13.05
N LEU A 143 -1.27 -7.46 12.34
CA LEU A 143 -1.30 -8.17 11.06
C LEU A 143 -0.43 -7.45 10.02
N ILE A 144 -0.51 -6.13 9.93
CA ILE A 144 0.34 -5.32 9.04
C ILE A 144 1.82 -5.49 9.39
N VAL A 145 2.19 -5.35 10.67
CA VAL A 145 3.57 -5.49 11.15
C VAL A 145 4.14 -6.85 10.80
N ASN A 146 3.37 -7.92 10.99
CA ASN A 146 3.83 -9.27 10.67
C ASN A 146 3.97 -9.51 9.17
N SER A 147 3.05 -8.96 8.36
CA SER A 147 3.15 -9.04 6.90
C SER A 147 4.35 -8.25 6.35
N LEU A 148 4.88 -7.30 7.12
CA LEU A 148 6.03 -6.47 6.77
C LEU A 148 7.28 -6.80 7.61
N GLU A 149 7.39 -8.00 8.18
CA GLU A 149 8.50 -8.42 9.05
C GLU A 149 9.88 -8.23 8.39
N ASN A 150 9.99 -8.48 7.08
CA ASN A 150 11.23 -8.29 6.32
C ASN A 150 11.66 -6.81 6.20
N TYR A 151 10.80 -5.86 6.57
CA TYR A 151 11.04 -4.41 6.53
C TYR A 151 10.99 -3.79 7.93
N ARG A 152 11.25 -4.59 8.97
CA ARG A 152 11.11 -4.18 10.37
C ARG A 152 11.98 -2.98 10.73
N ASP A 153 13.15 -2.88 10.14
CA ASP A 153 14.08 -1.74 10.28
C ASP A 153 13.52 -0.41 9.79
N LYS A 154 12.51 -0.45 8.90
CA LYS A 154 11.83 0.73 8.33
C LYS A 154 10.54 1.08 9.09
N LEU A 155 10.05 0.19 9.98
CA LEU A 155 8.80 0.41 10.68
C LEU A 155 8.93 1.47 11.77
N GLN A 156 7.98 2.40 11.80
CA GLN A 156 7.87 3.42 12.84
C GLN A 156 6.42 3.49 13.33
N PHE A 157 6.24 3.68 14.63
CA PHE A 157 4.92 3.73 15.25
C PHE A 157 4.55 5.15 15.65
N ILE A 158 3.33 5.57 15.29
CA ILE A 158 2.85 6.93 15.45
C ILE A 158 1.64 6.96 16.39
N ASP A 159 1.73 7.73 17.47
CA ASP A 159 0.56 7.98 18.34
C ASP A 159 -0.45 8.91 17.66
N GLU A 160 -1.66 8.41 17.48
CA GLU A 160 -2.76 9.13 16.86
C GLU A 160 -3.62 9.89 17.87
N ARG A 161 -3.35 9.76 19.17
CA ARG A 161 -4.11 10.47 20.19
C ARG A 161 -4.17 11.96 19.89
N ARG A 162 -5.38 12.54 19.87
CA ARG A 162 -5.71 13.93 19.49
C ARG A 162 -5.76 14.20 17.97
N SER A 163 -5.81 13.20 17.11
CA SER A 163 -6.21 13.39 15.72
C SER A 163 -7.74 13.36 15.65
N GLY A 164 -8.37 14.47 15.24
CA GLY A 164 -9.83 14.55 15.09
C GLY A 164 -10.38 13.51 14.09
N SER A 165 -11.70 13.38 14.05
CA SER A 165 -12.41 12.58 13.06
C SER A 165 -12.07 13.05 11.65
N GLY A 166 -11.73 12.12 10.75
CA GLY A 166 -11.41 12.37 9.34
C GLY A 166 -11.50 11.06 8.56
N SER A 167 -11.30 11.13 7.26
CA SER A 167 -11.18 9.93 6.43
C SER A 167 -9.92 9.13 6.79
N HIS A 168 -9.88 7.84 6.42
CA HIS A 168 -8.70 7.00 6.61
C HIS A 168 -7.47 7.56 5.88
N ILE A 169 -7.68 8.20 4.74
CA ILE A 169 -6.60 8.90 4.00
C ILE A 169 -6.05 10.08 4.80
N GLU A 170 -6.91 10.94 5.36
CA GLU A 170 -6.46 12.07 6.19
C GLU A 170 -5.71 11.60 7.43
N ALA A 171 -6.16 10.50 8.06
CA ALA A 171 -5.45 9.88 9.17
C ALA A 171 -4.06 9.39 8.72
N ALA A 172 -3.97 8.68 7.59
CA ALA A 172 -2.70 8.20 7.03
C ALA A 172 -1.75 9.36 6.66
N ILE A 173 -2.25 10.50 6.14
CA ILE A 173 -1.44 11.70 5.89
C ILE A 173 -0.86 12.25 7.20
N ARG A 174 -1.67 12.36 8.24
CA ARG A 174 -1.21 12.81 9.57
C ARG A 174 -0.15 11.87 10.15
N ILE A 175 -0.32 10.55 9.98
CA ILE A 175 0.66 9.54 10.40
C ILE A 175 1.97 9.71 9.63
N ALA A 176 1.91 9.88 8.31
CA ALA A 176 3.11 10.06 7.48
C ALA A 176 3.93 11.30 7.90
N SER A 177 3.24 12.39 8.28
CA SER A 177 3.88 13.67 8.64
C SER A 177 4.44 13.75 10.06
N ARG A 178 3.95 12.91 11.00
CA ARG A 178 4.35 12.99 12.42
C ARG A 178 5.72 12.37 12.67
N THR A 179 6.37 12.86 13.72
CA THR A 179 7.61 12.25 14.26
C THR A 179 7.26 10.96 15.02
N PRO A 180 8.01 9.87 14.83
CA PRO A 180 7.78 8.62 15.54
C PRO A 180 8.02 8.76 17.03
N GLN A 181 7.33 7.95 17.83
CA GLN A 181 7.64 7.81 19.25
C GLN A 181 8.93 6.98 19.40
N LEU A 182 9.78 7.37 20.33
CA LEU A 182 11.05 6.69 20.63
C LEU A 182 10.87 5.31 21.26
N ASN A 183 9.66 4.98 21.74
CA ASN A 183 9.37 3.71 22.40
C ASN A 183 8.57 2.80 21.48
N GLU A 184 9.04 1.56 21.31
CA GLU A 184 8.20 0.51 20.71
C GLU A 184 6.87 0.38 21.47
N PRO A 185 5.76 0.13 20.78
CA PRO A 185 4.50 -0.07 21.45
C PRO A 185 4.62 -1.26 22.41
N LYS A 186 4.03 -1.15 23.61
CA LYS A 186 3.99 -2.26 24.57
C LYS A 186 3.48 -3.52 23.89
N ARG A 187 4.07 -4.67 24.25
CA ARG A 187 3.67 -5.97 23.71
C ARG A 187 2.14 -6.10 23.76
N TYR A 188 1.56 -6.28 22.60
CA TYR A 188 0.13 -6.42 22.46
C TYR A 188 -0.34 -7.73 23.12
N ARG A 189 -1.43 -7.65 23.88
CA ARG A 189 -2.14 -8.80 24.42
C ARG A 189 -3.59 -8.72 23.98
N PRO A 190 -4.09 -9.70 23.21
CA PRO A 190 -5.48 -9.73 22.78
C PRO A 190 -6.44 -9.67 23.95
N LYS A 191 -7.49 -8.86 23.82
CA LYS A 191 -8.55 -8.73 24.81
C LYS A 191 -9.72 -9.65 24.41
N SER A 192 -10.55 -10.03 25.38
CA SER A 192 -11.71 -10.91 25.14
C SER A 192 -12.67 -10.39 24.07
N GLY A 193 -12.90 -9.07 24.01
CA GLY A 193 -13.74 -8.46 22.97
C GLY A 193 -13.14 -8.57 21.56
N GLU A 194 -11.82 -8.46 21.42
CA GLU A 194 -11.12 -8.62 20.15
C GLU A 194 -11.16 -10.06 19.67
N ILE A 195 -10.97 -11.01 20.61
CA ILE A 195 -11.11 -12.44 20.33
C ILE A 195 -12.54 -12.75 19.84
N ALA A 196 -13.55 -12.25 20.55
CA ALA A 196 -14.95 -12.45 20.15
C ALA A 196 -15.26 -11.82 18.78
N TRP A 197 -14.65 -10.67 18.46
CA TRP A 197 -14.80 -10.06 17.16
C TRP A 197 -14.22 -10.94 16.05
N ILE A 198 -13.01 -11.46 16.21
CA ILE A 198 -12.38 -12.40 15.25
C ILE A 198 -13.23 -13.67 15.07
N GLN A 199 -13.77 -14.21 16.16
CA GLN A 199 -14.67 -15.37 16.11
C GLN A 199 -15.96 -15.06 15.33
N LYS A 200 -16.57 -13.90 15.55
CA LYS A 200 -17.75 -13.44 14.80
C LYS A 200 -17.42 -13.26 13.32
N GLU A 201 -16.26 -12.69 13.00
CA GLU A 201 -15.82 -12.48 11.63
C GLU A 201 -15.56 -13.82 10.91
N SER A 202 -14.95 -14.81 11.56
CA SER A 202 -14.76 -16.14 11.00
C SER A 202 -16.11 -16.80 10.65
N ARG A 203 -17.13 -16.65 11.50
CA ARG A 203 -18.48 -17.12 11.22
C ARG A 203 -19.11 -16.44 10.01
N ARG A 204 -18.89 -15.12 9.86
CA ARG A 204 -19.36 -14.35 8.70
C ARG A 204 -18.70 -14.83 7.41
N LEU A 205 -17.38 -14.97 7.41
CA LEU A 205 -16.60 -15.39 6.24
C LEU A 205 -16.87 -16.85 5.85
N SER A 206 -17.09 -17.74 6.82
CA SER A 206 -17.50 -19.12 6.57
C SER A 206 -18.99 -19.28 6.22
N LYS A 207 -19.73 -18.16 6.00
CA LYS A 207 -21.17 -18.16 5.74
C LYS A 207 -22.00 -18.93 6.78
N GLY A 208 -21.56 -18.88 8.03
CA GLY A 208 -22.25 -19.51 9.16
C GLY A 208 -21.89 -20.98 9.40
N LEU A 209 -21.02 -21.59 8.60
CA LEU A 209 -20.66 -23.01 8.70
C LEU A 209 -19.97 -23.36 10.02
N PHE A 210 -19.08 -22.47 10.50
CA PHE A 210 -18.37 -22.66 11.77
C PHE A 210 -17.95 -21.33 12.39
N THR A 211 -17.47 -21.44 13.62
CA THR A 211 -16.79 -20.34 14.34
C THR A 211 -15.47 -20.91 14.84
N ILE A 212 -14.35 -20.26 14.57
CA ILE A 212 -13.03 -20.69 15.07
C ILE A 212 -12.98 -20.61 16.59
N ASP A 213 -12.15 -21.43 17.22
CA ASP A 213 -11.96 -21.42 18.66
C ASP A 213 -11.17 -20.17 19.14
N LYS A 214 -11.12 -19.97 20.47
CA LYS A 214 -10.45 -18.81 21.09
C LYS A 214 -8.94 -18.83 20.86
N GLU A 215 -8.31 -20.01 20.81
CA GLU A 215 -6.88 -20.14 20.61
C GLU A 215 -6.51 -19.73 19.18
N THR A 216 -7.25 -20.23 18.20
CA THR A 216 -7.09 -19.85 16.79
C THR A 216 -7.32 -18.35 16.59
N ALA A 217 -8.37 -17.78 17.21
CA ALA A 217 -8.62 -16.34 17.17
C ALA A 217 -7.48 -15.54 17.81
N ASN A 218 -6.90 -16.02 18.91
CA ASN A 218 -5.75 -15.39 19.55
C ASN A 218 -4.50 -15.44 18.66
N ARG A 219 -4.25 -16.56 17.98
CA ARG A 219 -3.14 -16.70 17.02
C ARG A 219 -3.27 -15.73 15.84
N ILE A 220 -4.50 -15.51 15.35
CA ILE A 220 -4.77 -14.50 14.30
C ILE A 220 -4.46 -13.10 14.82
N LEU A 221 -4.94 -12.74 16.01
CA LEU A 221 -4.68 -11.41 16.61
C LEU A 221 -3.20 -11.16 16.90
N LEU A 222 -2.45 -12.21 17.19
CA LEU A 222 -1.00 -12.14 17.34
C LEU A 222 -0.26 -12.20 15.99
N GLY A 223 -0.99 -12.38 14.88
CA GLY A 223 -0.44 -12.46 13.53
C GLY A 223 0.40 -13.70 13.26
N GLN A 224 0.21 -14.75 14.02
CA GLN A 224 0.87 -16.04 13.82
C GLN A 224 0.29 -16.83 12.65
N ILE A 225 -0.99 -16.61 12.34
CA ILE A 225 -1.70 -17.17 11.18
C ILE A 225 -2.64 -16.11 10.62
N THR A 226 -3.01 -16.24 9.34
CA THR A 226 -4.03 -15.39 8.72
C THR A 226 -5.44 -15.94 8.95
N MET A 227 -6.45 -15.09 8.76
CA MET A 227 -7.86 -15.52 8.83
C MET A 227 -8.19 -16.54 7.73
N GLU A 228 -7.68 -16.32 6.52
CA GLU A 228 -7.88 -17.20 5.37
C GLU A 228 -7.30 -18.60 5.64
N PHE A 229 -6.08 -18.66 6.21
CA PHE A 229 -5.46 -19.93 6.60
C PHE A 229 -6.32 -20.67 7.63
N ALA A 230 -6.78 -19.97 8.67
CA ALA A 230 -7.63 -20.57 9.69
C ALA A 230 -8.95 -21.09 9.10
N ILE A 231 -9.58 -20.35 8.19
CA ILE A 231 -10.81 -20.76 7.51
C ILE A 231 -10.56 -22.01 6.67
N SER A 232 -9.45 -22.06 5.92
CA SER A 232 -9.08 -23.23 5.11
C SER A 232 -8.91 -24.48 5.98
N GLU A 233 -8.14 -24.38 7.08
CA GLU A 233 -7.97 -25.52 8.02
C GLU A 233 -9.28 -26.06 8.59
N TYR A 234 -10.18 -25.14 9.01
CA TYR A 234 -11.48 -25.54 9.56
C TYR A 234 -12.40 -26.16 8.51
N THR A 235 -12.36 -25.66 7.28
CA THR A 235 -13.12 -26.22 6.15
C THR A 235 -12.64 -27.63 5.82
N GLU A 236 -11.33 -27.87 5.78
CA GLU A 236 -10.77 -29.21 5.55
C GLU A 236 -11.15 -30.20 6.65
N LYS A 237 -11.11 -29.75 7.92
CA LYS A 237 -11.56 -30.59 9.07
C LYS A 237 -13.04 -30.99 8.97
N LEU A 238 -13.91 -30.06 8.53
CA LEU A 238 -15.33 -30.34 8.34
C LEU A 238 -15.55 -31.38 7.24
N ILE A 239 -14.85 -31.26 6.11
CA ILE A 239 -14.96 -32.22 4.99
C ILE A 239 -14.51 -33.62 5.43
N LYS A 240 -13.39 -33.74 6.14
CA LYS A 240 -12.89 -35.03 6.66
C LYS A 240 -13.81 -35.71 7.68
N ASN A 241 -14.54 -34.92 8.47
CA ASN A 241 -15.49 -35.45 9.46
C ASN A 241 -16.86 -35.78 8.86
N SER A 242 -17.10 -35.45 7.61
CA SER A 242 -18.34 -35.70 6.88
C SER A 242 -18.24 -36.93 5.94
N GLN A 243 -17.07 -37.57 5.89
CA GLN A 243 -16.81 -38.84 5.20
C GLN A 243 -16.76 -40.00 6.20
#